data_9ad2cf9e26bc63e1849e749bba63e88c
#
_entry.id   9ad2cf9e26bc63e1849e749bba63e88c
#
_cell.length_a   1.000
_cell.length_b   1.000
_cell.length_c   1.000
_cell.angle_alpha   90.00
_cell.angle_beta   90.00
_cell.angle_gamma   90.00
#
_symmetry.space_group_name_H-M   'P 1'
#
loop_
_entity.id
_entity.type
_entity.pdbx_description
1 polymer ?
#
loop_
_entity_poly.entity_id
_entity_poly.type
_entity_poly.pdbx_seq_one_letter_code
_entity_poly.pdbx_strand_id
1 'polypeptide(L)'
;MRGRSGDFEAFFRTDGEPGPLIVVYHVQKTAGTSLRRVVRANLPPSEVEAQPYLHKEAKTPQELRAWHVRWYRSLDDERRASLCCVMSHWAGFLLPALDRPADALVMVREPVDRTLSYYWFKQRRRGPDRPLEPLDRLYELRGNRSDGEQRPLLWAQLCNWQSRALLSVFHDTSELAYSAGPSADADLWRERLCAVVESVYMVGVQDRFAEYLGVLAQRYGWETFEPRNKVNPVRPAEETPAELRETILAYNWLDSELYELATKAIKEPTGSGRT
;
A
#
# COMPACT_ATOMS: atom_id res chain seq x y z
N MET A 1 -7.64 -7.14 -31.62
CA MET A 1 -9.03 -6.75 -31.31
C MET A 1 -8.97 -5.37 -30.68
N ARG A 2 -9.39 -4.34 -31.40
CA ARG A 2 -9.53 -2.96 -30.89
C ARG A 2 -10.99 -2.82 -30.49
N GLY A 3 -11.31 -2.95 -29.21
CA GLY A 3 -12.66 -2.85 -28.71
C GLY A 3 -12.74 -1.99 -27.47
N ARG A 4 -13.55 -0.95 -27.53
CA ARG A 4 -14.09 -0.15 -26.43
C ARG A 4 -13.17 0.89 -25.78
N SER A 5 -12.68 1.85 -26.55
CA SER A 5 -12.16 3.10 -26.00
C SER A 5 -13.27 4.05 -25.50
N GLY A 6 -14.50 3.91 -26.01
CA GLY A 6 -15.59 4.84 -25.72
C GLY A 6 -16.14 4.78 -24.29
N ASP A 7 -16.30 3.55 -23.72
CA ASP A 7 -16.87 3.39 -22.37
C ASP A 7 -15.88 3.81 -21.27
N PHE A 8 -14.58 3.75 -21.57
CA PHE A 8 -13.50 4.13 -20.65
C PHE A 8 -13.38 5.67 -20.55
N GLU A 9 -13.46 6.37 -21.68
CA GLU A 9 -13.47 7.83 -21.69
C GLU A 9 -14.67 8.40 -20.94
N ALA A 10 -15.85 7.75 -21.01
CA ALA A 10 -17.03 8.15 -20.28
C ALA A 10 -16.90 8.06 -18.75
N PHE A 11 -16.10 7.11 -18.22
CA PHE A 11 -15.87 6.99 -16.77
C PHE A 11 -15.00 8.13 -16.23
N PHE A 12 -14.02 8.59 -17.01
CA PHE A 12 -13.06 9.61 -16.58
C PHE A 12 -13.45 11.04 -16.96
N ARG A 13 -14.40 11.21 -17.85
CA ARG A 13 -14.83 12.53 -18.36
C ARG A 13 -16.34 12.57 -18.53
N THR A 14 -17.02 13.11 -17.54
CA THR A 14 -18.43 13.50 -17.67
C THR A 14 -18.51 15.02 -17.81
N ASP A 15 -19.15 15.49 -18.87
CA ASP A 15 -19.48 16.91 -19.09
C ASP A 15 -18.28 17.88 -19.14
N GLY A 16 -17.11 17.40 -19.59
CA GLY A 16 -15.91 18.24 -19.73
C GLY A 16 -15.06 18.35 -18.46
N GLU A 17 -15.53 17.80 -17.34
CA GLU A 17 -14.76 17.75 -16.10
C GLU A 17 -13.90 16.47 -16.04
N PRO A 18 -12.67 16.56 -15.48
CA PRO A 18 -11.85 15.37 -15.30
C PRO A 18 -12.51 14.43 -14.29
N GLY A 19 -12.65 13.16 -14.64
CA GLY A 19 -13.15 12.13 -13.73
C GLY A 19 -12.23 11.89 -12.50
N PRO A 20 -12.57 10.97 -11.61
CA PRO A 20 -11.79 10.70 -10.40
C PRO A 20 -10.37 10.25 -10.77
N LEU A 21 -9.37 10.75 -10.02
CA LEU A 21 -7.98 10.32 -10.17
C LEU A 21 -7.77 8.97 -9.48
N ILE A 22 -7.28 7.99 -10.22
CA ILE A 22 -6.87 6.72 -9.62
C ILE A 22 -5.50 6.90 -8.93
N VAL A 23 -5.45 6.72 -7.62
CA VAL A 23 -4.22 6.79 -6.83
C VAL A 23 -3.81 5.38 -6.39
N VAL A 24 -2.84 4.77 -7.07
CA VAL A 24 -2.33 3.46 -6.68
C VAL A 24 -1.26 3.61 -5.59
N TYR A 25 -1.67 3.45 -4.35
CA TYR A 25 -0.76 3.47 -3.20
C TYR A 25 -0.10 2.11 -3.01
N HIS A 26 1.11 1.98 -3.52
CA HIS A 26 1.83 0.72 -3.52
C HIS A 26 2.55 0.46 -2.19
N VAL A 27 1.86 -0.12 -1.22
CA VAL A 27 2.48 -0.65 -0.01
C VAL A 27 3.45 -1.78 -0.39
N GLN A 28 4.64 -1.79 0.22
CA GLN A 28 5.68 -2.73 -0.17
C GLN A 28 5.35 -4.18 0.21
N LYS A 29 5.54 -5.10 -0.73
CA LYS A 29 5.39 -6.57 -0.56
C LYS A 29 3.95 -7.07 -0.44
N THR A 30 2.98 -6.28 -0.93
CA THR A 30 1.55 -6.60 -0.91
C THR A 30 0.94 -6.79 -2.31
N ALA A 31 1.69 -7.29 -3.28
CA ALA A 31 1.30 -7.46 -4.69
C ALA A 31 1.11 -6.16 -5.51
N GLY A 32 1.48 -4.99 -4.98
CA GLY A 32 1.35 -3.73 -5.70
C GLY A 32 2.07 -3.68 -7.07
N THR A 33 3.10 -4.49 -7.30
CA THR A 33 3.71 -4.65 -8.64
C THR A 33 2.76 -5.30 -9.63
N SER A 34 1.95 -6.26 -9.18
CA SER A 34 0.92 -6.92 -10.01
C SER A 34 -0.22 -5.95 -10.31
N LEU A 35 -0.72 -5.23 -9.30
CA LEU A 35 -1.73 -4.19 -9.49
C LEU A 35 -1.26 -3.12 -10.49
N ARG A 36 -0.03 -2.61 -10.36
CA ARG A 36 0.53 -1.63 -11.31
C ARG A 36 0.60 -2.15 -12.75
N ARG A 37 0.76 -3.45 -12.97
CA ARG A 37 0.72 -4.05 -14.30
C ARG A 37 -0.69 -4.05 -14.88
N VAL A 38 -1.68 -4.37 -14.06
CA VAL A 38 -3.10 -4.33 -14.46
C VAL A 38 -3.48 -2.91 -14.84
N VAL A 39 -3.17 -1.94 -13.99
CA VAL A 39 -3.42 -0.52 -14.26
C VAL A 39 -2.80 -0.09 -15.60
N ARG A 40 -1.51 -0.38 -15.81
CA ARG A 40 -0.80 0.00 -17.05
C ARG A 40 -1.29 -0.71 -18.31
N ALA A 41 -1.93 -1.85 -18.18
CA ALA A 41 -2.52 -2.54 -19.31
C ALA A 41 -3.86 -1.95 -19.73
N ASN A 42 -4.52 -1.25 -18.82
CA ASN A 42 -5.85 -0.70 -19.01
C ASN A 42 -5.88 0.82 -19.21
N LEU A 43 -4.82 1.54 -18.87
CA LEU A 43 -4.73 2.99 -18.99
C LEU A 43 -3.71 3.41 -20.03
N PRO A 44 -3.98 4.46 -20.85
CA PRO A 44 -3.00 5.02 -21.76
C PRO A 44 -1.73 5.45 -21.03
N PRO A 45 -0.53 5.13 -21.54
CA PRO A 45 0.73 5.48 -20.89
C PRO A 45 0.90 6.98 -20.63
N SER A 46 0.34 7.84 -21.50
CA SER A 46 0.38 9.30 -21.35
C SER A 46 -0.45 9.83 -20.19
N GLU A 47 -1.42 9.07 -19.73
CA GLU A 47 -2.35 9.44 -18.65
C GLU A 47 -1.97 8.83 -17.29
N VAL A 48 -0.90 8.04 -17.26
CA VAL A 48 -0.40 7.38 -16.07
C VAL A 48 0.94 7.98 -15.66
N GLU A 49 0.98 8.54 -14.46
CA GLU A 49 2.22 9.03 -13.88
C GLU A 49 2.79 8.03 -12.86
N ALA A 50 3.96 7.50 -13.18
CA ALA A 50 4.75 6.76 -12.20
C ALA A 50 5.68 7.77 -11.53
N GLN A 51 5.33 8.22 -10.33
CA GLN A 51 6.13 9.20 -9.62
C GLN A 51 7.60 8.78 -9.54
N PRO A 52 8.52 9.67 -9.89
CA PRO A 52 9.94 9.37 -9.81
C PRO A 52 10.35 9.13 -8.35
N TYR A 53 11.29 8.20 -8.15
CA TYR A 53 11.90 7.91 -6.84
C TYR A 53 12.85 9.03 -6.34
N LEU A 54 12.51 10.30 -6.61
CA LEU A 54 13.38 11.45 -6.35
C LEU A 54 13.40 11.93 -4.89
N HIS A 55 12.92 11.11 -3.96
CA HIS A 55 12.90 11.45 -2.54
C HIS A 55 14.17 11.03 -1.77
N LYS A 56 15.32 10.97 -2.43
CA LYS A 56 16.59 10.69 -1.74
C LYS A 56 16.92 11.71 -0.65
N GLU A 57 16.34 12.91 -0.76
CA GLU A 57 16.54 14.02 0.17
C GLU A 57 15.53 14.06 1.31
N ALA A 58 14.33 13.48 1.12
CA ALA A 58 13.31 13.49 2.16
C ALA A 58 13.62 12.44 3.24
N LYS A 59 13.75 12.88 4.47
CA LYS A 59 14.11 12.05 5.63
C LYS A 59 12.93 11.69 6.52
N THR A 60 11.84 12.45 6.42
CA THR A 60 10.65 12.30 7.24
C THR A 60 9.39 12.08 6.39
N PRO A 61 8.31 11.48 6.93
CA PRO A 61 7.03 11.37 6.24
C PRO A 61 6.46 12.74 5.84
N GLN A 62 6.67 13.77 6.65
CA GLN A 62 6.23 15.14 6.39
C GLN A 62 6.96 15.74 5.17
N GLU A 63 8.26 15.55 5.08
CA GLU A 63 9.06 15.99 3.92
C GLU A 63 8.65 15.26 2.66
N LEU A 64 8.40 13.95 2.74
CA LEU A 64 7.89 13.14 1.64
C LEU A 64 6.52 13.64 1.16
N ARG A 65 5.60 13.91 2.08
CA ARG A 65 4.28 14.50 1.76
C ARG A 65 4.45 15.85 1.07
N ALA A 66 5.21 16.76 1.66
CA ALA A 66 5.45 18.08 1.10
C ALA A 66 6.07 18.02 -0.30
N TRP A 67 6.97 17.07 -0.53
CA TRP A 67 7.56 16.85 -1.84
C TRP A 67 6.52 16.39 -2.88
N HIS A 68 5.68 15.40 -2.55
CA HIS A 68 4.66 14.86 -3.45
C HIS A 68 3.61 15.91 -3.80
N VAL A 69 3.19 16.70 -2.83
CA VAL A 69 2.25 17.81 -3.03
C VAL A 69 2.85 18.89 -3.92
N ARG A 70 4.12 19.30 -3.70
CA ARG A 70 4.80 20.26 -4.56
C ARG A 70 4.94 19.74 -5.99
N TRP A 71 5.32 18.46 -6.14
CA TRP A 71 5.39 17.84 -7.45
C TRP A 71 4.05 17.90 -8.19
N TYR A 72 2.95 17.49 -7.56
CA TYR A 72 1.61 17.52 -8.20
C TYR A 72 1.19 18.95 -8.58
N ARG A 73 1.45 19.91 -7.70
CA ARG A 73 1.14 21.32 -7.95
C ARG A 73 2.04 21.98 -9.01
N SER A 74 3.21 21.42 -9.30
CA SER A 74 4.09 21.91 -10.35
C SER A 74 3.68 21.48 -11.76
N LEU A 75 2.75 20.52 -11.88
CA LEU A 75 2.12 20.19 -13.14
C LEU A 75 1.19 21.33 -13.56
N ASP A 76 1.18 21.66 -14.85
CA ASP A 76 0.18 22.58 -15.38
C ASP A 76 -1.25 22.01 -15.33
N ASP A 77 -2.24 22.85 -15.54
CA ASP A 77 -3.65 22.46 -15.43
C ASP A 77 -4.04 21.42 -16.49
N GLU A 78 -3.52 21.54 -17.72
CA GLU A 78 -3.76 20.57 -18.78
C GLU A 78 -3.22 19.19 -18.40
N ARG A 79 -1.98 19.15 -17.89
CA ARG A 79 -1.39 17.89 -17.42
C ARG A 79 -2.13 17.29 -16.23
N ARG A 80 -2.53 18.10 -15.23
CA ARG A 80 -3.35 17.62 -14.12
C ARG A 80 -4.68 17.06 -14.59
N ALA A 81 -5.37 17.75 -15.48
CA ALA A 81 -6.65 17.31 -16.04
C ALA A 81 -6.52 16.02 -16.87
N SER A 82 -5.42 15.84 -17.60
CA SER A 82 -5.17 14.64 -18.40
C SER A 82 -4.77 13.41 -17.60
N LEU A 83 -4.36 13.56 -16.33
CA LEU A 83 -3.95 12.43 -15.53
C LEU A 83 -5.15 11.57 -15.12
N CYS A 84 -5.16 10.29 -15.49
CA CYS A 84 -6.10 9.29 -15.02
C CYS A 84 -5.56 8.51 -13.82
N CYS A 85 -4.23 8.37 -13.68
CA CYS A 85 -3.65 7.59 -12.61
C CYS A 85 -2.30 8.12 -12.14
N VAL A 86 -2.10 8.12 -10.83
CA VAL A 86 -0.79 8.31 -10.19
C VAL A 86 -0.44 7.07 -9.38
N MET A 87 0.77 6.52 -9.57
CA MET A 87 1.19 5.32 -8.87
C MET A 87 2.61 5.40 -8.32
N SER A 88 2.76 5.19 -7.01
CA SER A 88 4.06 5.06 -6.35
C SER A 88 3.95 4.41 -4.98
N HIS A 89 5.10 4.19 -4.31
CA HIS A 89 5.11 3.81 -2.89
C HIS A 89 4.61 4.91 -1.94
N TRP A 90 4.40 6.12 -2.45
CA TRP A 90 4.06 7.30 -1.67
C TRP A 90 2.88 8.08 -2.28
N ALA A 91 2.23 7.51 -3.30
CA ALA A 91 1.13 8.18 -3.99
C ALA A 91 -0.02 8.58 -3.04
N GLY A 92 -0.24 7.80 -1.97
CA GLY A 92 -1.24 8.13 -0.94
C GLY A 92 -1.06 9.52 -0.34
N PHE A 93 0.16 10.04 -0.25
CA PHE A 93 0.41 11.40 0.29
C PHE A 93 -0.18 12.54 -0.55
N LEU A 94 -0.63 12.25 -1.76
CA LEU A 94 -1.37 13.22 -2.57
C LEU A 94 -2.83 13.38 -2.13
N LEU A 95 -3.45 12.34 -1.57
CA LEU A 95 -4.88 12.31 -1.30
C LEU A 95 -5.41 13.55 -0.56
N PRO A 96 -4.77 14.05 0.52
CA PRO A 96 -5.25 15.24 1.22
C PRO A 96 -5.07 16.56 0.44
N ALA A 97 -4.37 16.55 -0.66
CA ALA A 97 -4.00 17.74 -1.44
C ALA A 97 -4.62 17.77 -2.83
N LEU A 98 -5.40 16.75 -3.18
CA LEU A 98 -6.09 16.70 -4.47
C LEU A 98 -7.27 17.66 -4.47
N ASP A 99 -7.43 18.35 -5.58
CA ASP A 99 -8.50 19.31 -5.87
C ASP A 99 -9.67 18.68 -6.66
N ARG A 100 -9.65 17.36 -6.85
CA ARG A 100 -10.67 16.57 -7.53
C ARG A 100 -10.91 15.24 -6.83
N PRO A 101 -12.06 14.56 -7.08
CA PRO A 101 -12.32 13.23 -6.55
C PRO A 101 -11.21 12.24 -6.89
N ALA A 102 -10.93 11.30 -5.98
CA ALA A 102 -9.92 10.28 -6.19
C ALA A 102 -10.38 8.91 -5.69
N ASP A 103 -10.00 7.87 -6.43
CA ASP A 103 -10.13 6.47 -6.01
C ASP A 103 -8.75 5.95 -5.59
N ALA A 104 -8.58 5.73 -4.30
CA ALA A 104 -7.30 5.26 -3.76
C ALA A 104 -7.25 3.73 -3.70
N LEU A 105 -6.49 3.12 -4.60
CA LEU A 105 -6.31 1.68 -4.70
C LEU A 105 -5.12 1.22 -3.87
N VAL A 106 -5.32 0.28 -2.98
CA VAL A 106 -4.26 -0.30 -2.14
C VAL A 106 -4.41 -1.80 -2.03
N MET A 107 -3.28 -2.49 -1.92
CA MET A 107 -3.21 -3.92 -1.62
C MET A 107 -2.61 -4.14 -0.25
N VAL A 108 -3.22 -5.04 0.51
CA VAL A 108 -2.67 -5.57 1.77
C VAL A 108 -2.39 -7.06 1.66
N ARG A 109 -1.62 -7.57 2.58
CA ARG A 109 -1.22 -8.97 2.64
C ARG A 109 -1.24 -9.45 4.08
N GLU A 110 -1.44 -10.76 4.27
CA GLU A 110 -1.30 -11.41 5.57
C GLU A 110 0.04 -11.00 6.23
N PRO A 111 0.02 -10.55 7.50
CA PRO A 111 1.17 -9.88 8.12
C PRO A 111 2.44 -10.72 8.20
N VAL A 112 2.33 -12.03 8.51
CA VAL A 112 3.50 -12.93 8.56
C VAL A 112 4.11 -13.06 7.18
N ASP A 113 3.29 -13.35 6.18
CA ASP A 113 3.72 -13.51 4.80
C ASP A 113 4.32 -12.23 4.23
N ARG A 114 3.76 -11.07 4.58
CA ARG A 114 4.30 -9.76 4.18
C ARG A 114 5.67 -9.54 4.80
N THR A 115 5.82 -9.79 6.11
CA THR A 115 7.05 -9.61 6.87
C THR A 115 8.16 -10.52 6.33
N LEU A 116 7.89 -11.81 6.15
CA LEU A 116 8.81 -12.76 5.56
C LEU A 116 9.20 -12.36 4.13
N SER A 117 8.22 -11.94 3.32
CA SER A 117 8.49 -11.48 1.95
C SER A 117 9.43 -10.26 1.92
N TYR A 118 9.31 -9.35 2.89
CA TYR A 118 10.19 -8.19 2.99
C TYR A 118 11.59 -8.57 3.49
N TYR A 119 11.68 -9.40 4.53
CA TYR A 119 12.94 -9.90 5.06
C TYR A 119 13.77 -10.58 3.98
N TRP A 120 13.21 -11.55 3.25
CA TRP A 120 13.90 -12.26 2.18
C TRP A 120 14.23 -11.38 0.98
N PHE A 121 13.40 -10.37 0.69
CA PHE A 121 13.74 -9.38 -0.32
C PHE A 121 14.98 -8.56 0.07
N LYS A 122 15.10 -8.16 1.33
CA LYS A 122 16.27 -7.44 1.83
C LYS A 122 17.50 -8.33 1.87
N GLN A 123 17.35 -9.56 2.33
CA GLN A 123 18.43 -10.56 2.34
C GLN A 123 19.04 -10.74 0.95
N ARG A 124 18.20 -10.96 -0.05
CA ARG A 124 18.66 -11.08 -1.45
C ARG A 124 19.37 -9.85 -1.96
N ARG A 125 18.94 -8.64 -1.59
CA ARG A 125 19.57 -7.40 -2.03
C ARG A 125 20.93 -7.13 -1.39
N ARG A 126 21.20 -7.70 -0.23
CA ARG A 126 22.49 -7.62 0.43
C ARG A 126 23.50 -8.62 -0.11
N GLY A 127 23.04 -9.73 -0.63
CA GLY A 127 23.86 -10.83 -1.10
C GLY A 127 24.36 -11.74 0.03
N PRO A 128 25.07 -12.82 -0.32
CA PRO A 128 25.54 -13.81 0.65
C PRO A 128 26.62 -13.27 1.59
N ASP A 129 27.43 -12.32 1.15
CA ASP A 129 28.58 -11.79 1.93
C ASP A 129 28.17 -10.86 3.08
N ARG A 130 26.92 -10.39 3.09
CA ARG A 130 26.38 -9.49 4.12
C ARG A 130 24.98 -9.92 4.55
N PRO A 131 24.82 -11.12 5.14
CA PRO A 131 23.51 -11.59 5.56
C PRO A 131 22.89 -10.66 6.60
N LEU A 132 21.56 -10.61 6.61
CA LEU A 132 20.84 -10.04 7.76
C LEU A 132 20.92 -11.02 8.93
N GLU A 133 20.83 -10.47 10.14
CA GLU A 133 20.55 -11.31 11.31
C GLU A 133 19.29 -12.17 11.07
N PRO A 134 19.24 -13.40 11.59
CA PRO A 134 18.01 -14.18 11.58
C PRO A 134 16.82 -13.37 12.10
N LEU A 135 15.63 -13.62 11.57
CA LEU A 135 14.48 -12.74 11.82
C LEU A 135 14.01 -12.79 13.28
N ASP A 136 14.06 -13.94 13.91
CA ASP A 136 13.84 -14.14 15.35
C ASP A 136 14.81 -13.30 16.18
N ARG A 137 16.09 -13.38 15.85
CA ARG A 137 17.14 -12.58 16.51
C ARG A 137 16.95 -11.08 16.30
N LEU A 138 16.46 -10.65 15.15
CA LEU A 138 16.12 -9.24 14.93
C LEU A 138 15.03 -8.77 15.88
N TYR A 139 14.01 -9.58 16.14
CA TYR A 139 12.95 -9.25 17.09
C TYR A 139 13.47 -9.20 18.53
N GLU A 140 14.30 -10.15 18.95
CA GLU A 140 14.94 -10.15 20.26
C GLU A 140 15.80 -8.90 20.49
N LEU A 141 16.68 -8.57 19.53
CA LEU A 141 17.62 -7.45 19.64
C LEU A 141 16.92 -6.08 19.63
N ARG A 142 15.78 -5.97 18.98
CA ARG A 142 15.08 -4.71 18.77
C ARG A 142 13.93 -4.48 19.75
N GLY A 143 13.29 -5.56 20.20
CA GLY A 143 12.23 -5.47 21.21
C GLY A 143 12.72 -4.95 22.56
N ASN A 144 14.02 -5.10 22.85
CA ASN A 144 14.65 -4.69 24.10
C ASN A 144 15.26 -3.27 24.07
N ARG A 145 15.08 -2.50 22.96
CA ARG A 145 15.62 -1.13 22.88
C ARG A 145 14.62 -0.10 23.39
N SER A 146 15.14 0.90 24.12
CA SER A 146 14.35 2.07 24.55
C SER A 146 13.86 2.90 23.36
N ASP A 147 12.70 3.52 23.51
CA ASP A 147 12.02 4.27 22.42
C ASP A 147 12.77 5.52 21.90
N GLY A 148 13.85 5.93 22.53
CA GLY A 148 14.63 7.12 22.15
C GLY A 148 15.69 6.91 21.06
N GLU A 149 15.98 5.68 20.63
CA GLU A 149 16.99 5.41 19.62
C GLU A 149 16.40 5.45 18.20
N GLN A 150 17.12 6.10 17.24
CA GLN A 150 16.73 6.04 15.82
C GLN A 150 16.65 4.60 15.34
N ARG A 151 15.44 4.18 14.99
CA ARG A 151 15.18 2.83 14.51
C ARG A 151 15.54 2.69 13.04
N PRO A 152 16.36 1.71 12.67
CA PRO A 152 16.66 1.47 11.26
C PRO A 152 15.38 1.25 10.44
N LEU A 153 15.36 1.73 9.20
CA LEU A 153 14.23 1.55 8.26
C LEU A 153 13.79 0.07 8.13
N LEU A 154 14.72 -0.87 8.28
CA LEU A 154 14.40 -2.30 8.32
C LEU A 154 13.40 -2.63 9.42
N TRP A 155 13.64 -2.13 10.64
CA TRP A 155 12.78 -2.39 11.79
C TRP A 155 11.37 -1.80 11.61
N ALA A 156 11.30 -0.57 11.14
CA ALA A 156 10.01 0.06 10.83
C ALA A 156 9.17 -0.76 9.83
N GLN A 157 9.85 -1.45 8.91
CA GLN A 157 9.20 -2.34 7.95
C GLN A 157 8.76 -3.70 8.52
N LEU A 158 9.18 -4.05 9.73
CA LEU A 158 8.82 -5.31 10.37
C LEU A 158 7.69 -5.15 11.41
N CYS A 159 7.25 -3.92 11.68
CA CYS A 159 6.28 -3.63 12.74
C CYS A 159 5.12 -2.77 12.21
N ASN A 160 3.92 -3.33 12.09
CA ASN A 160 2.69 -2.65 11.65
C ASN A 160 2.88 -1.79 10.38
N TRP A 161 3.70 -2.23 9.44
CA TRP A 161 4.10 -1.40 8.31
C TRP A 161 2.94 -1.01 7.40
N GLN A 162 2.02 -1.94 7.13
CA GLN A 162 0.90 -1.69 6.22
C GLN A 162 -0.03 -0.63 6.82
N SER A 163 -0.40 -0.80 8.09
CA SER A 163 -1.24 0.14 8.82
C SER A 163 -0.55 1.51 8.96
N ARG A 164 0.75 1.54 9.31
CA ARG A 164 1.53 2.78 9.34
C ARG A 164 1.54 3.50 8.01
N ALA A 165 1.73 2.76 6.92
CA ALA A 165 1.73 3.35 5.58
C ALA A 165 0.39 4.03 5.28
N LEU A 166 -0.74 3.37 5.54
CA LEU A 166 -2.06 3.93 5.27
C LEU A 166 -2.39 5.10 6.20
N LEU A 167 -2.15 4.94 7.49
CA LEU A 167 -2.41 5.97 8.50
C LEU A 167 -1.54 7.21 8.32
N SER A 168 -0.27 7.05 7.91
CA SER A 168 0.67 8.17 7.75
C SER A 168 0.26 9.21 6.72
N VAL A 169 -0.69 8.88 5.87
CA VAL A 169 -1.29 9.81 4.90
C VAL A 169 -2.08 10.91 5.62
N PHE A 170 -2.77 10.59 6.71
CA PHE A 170 -3.70 11.49 7.40
C PHE A 170 -3.30 11.80 8.84
N HIS A 171 -2.51 10.95 9.47
CA HIS A 171 -2.14 11.01 10.88
C HIS A 171 -0.62 10.99 11.06
N ASP A 172 -0.14 11.55 12.17
CA ASP A 172 1.23 11.32 12.63
C ASP A 172 1.31 9.93 13.27
N THR A 173 2.07 9.04 12.66
CA THR A 173 2.26 7.66 13.14
C THR A 173 3.53 7.47 13.96
N SER A 174 4.22 8.55 14.33
CA SER A 174 5.41 8.47 15.18
C SER A 174 5.11 7.90 16.56
N GLU A 175 3.91 8.17 17.07
CA GLU A 175 3.42 7.69 18.37
C GLU A 175 2.95 6.22 18.35
N LEU A 176 2.68 5.64 17.18
CA LEU A 176 2.33 4.22 17.11
C LEU A 176 3.53 3.37 17.54
N ALA A 177 3.42 2.68 18.66
CA ALA A 177 4.53 1.94 19.24
C ALA A 177 5.11 0.87 18.31
N TYR A 178 6.41 0.62 18.43
CA TYR A 178 7.11 -0.48 17.76
C TYR A 178 7.32 -1.68 18.73
N SER A 179 6.35 -1.90 19.59
CA SER A 179 6.34 -2.97 20.60
C SER A 179 5.49 -4.14 20.15
N ALA A 180 5.69 -5.28 20.81
CA ALA A 180 4.81 -6.42 20.70
C ALA A 180 3.46 -6.14 21.39
N GLY A 181 2.37 -6.48 20.72
CA GLY A 181 1.02 -6.29 21.22
C GLY A 181 0.49 -4.84 21.16
N PRO A 182 -0.80 -4.67 21.45
CA PRO A 182 -1.44 -3.39 21.51
C PRO A 182 -0.89 -2.49 22.62
N SER A 183 -0.67 -1.22 22.31
CA SER A 183 -0.32 -0.17 23.29
C SER A 183 -1.55 0.37 24.01
N ALA A 184 -1.36 1.26 25.00
CA ALA A 184 -2.46 1.94 25.68
C ALA A 184 -3.40 2.70 24.72
N ASP A 185 -2.86 3.17 23.59
CA ASP A 185 -3.62 3.92 22.57
C ASP A 185 -4.15 3.01 21.44
N ALA A 186 -4.21 1.70 21.66
CA ALA A 186 -4.60 0.75 20.61
C ALA A 186 -5.99 1.04 20.04
N ASP A 187 -6.96 1.40 20.87
CA ASP A 187 -8.32 1.68 20.41
C ASP A 187 -8.37 2.92 19.52
N LEU A 188 -7.59 3.96 19.83
CA LEU A 188 -7.44 5.13 18.97
C LEU A 188 -6.89 4.76 17.59
N TRP A 189 -5.88 3.88 17.56
CA TRP A 189 -5.29 3.44 16.29
C TRP A 189 -6.24 2.55 15.47
N ARG A 190 -7.04 1.72 16.14
CA ARG A 190 -8.13 0.93 15.51
C ARG A 190 -9.18 1.83 14.87
N GLU A 191 -9.69 2.79 15.64
CA GLU A 191 -10.69 3.75 15.15
C GLU A 191 -10.18 4.51 13.92
N ARG A 192 -8.96 5.06 13.98
CA ARG A 192 -8.33 5.76 12.86
C ARG A 192 -8.15 4.85 11.65
N LEU A 193 -7.75 3.61 11.86
CA LEU A 193 -7.57 2.64 10.78
C LEU A 193 -8.88 2.29 10.10
N CYS A 194 -9.94 2.01 10.87
CA CYS A 194 -11.28 1.75 10.36
C CYS A 194 -11.77 2.95 9.53
N ALA A 195 -11.70 4.16 10.08
CA ALA A 195 -12.15 5.37 9.40
C ALA A 195 -11.43 5.59 8.05
N VAL A 196 -10.11 5.38 8.00
CA VAL A 196 -9.32 5.53 6.78
C VAL A 196 -9.62 4.43 5.77
N VAL A 197 -9.78 3.18 6.20
CA VAL A 197 -10.07 2.04 5.32
C VAL A 197 -11.46 2.17 4.70
N GLU A 198 -12.47 2.53 5.51
CA GLU A 198 -13.86 2.60 5.05
C GLU A 198 -14.14 3.84 4.17
N SER A 199 -13.47 4.96 4.44
CA SER A 199 -13.79 6.23 3.77
C SER A 199 -12.87 6.59 2.62
N VAL A 200 -11.64 6.06 2.58
CA VAL A 200 -10.61 6.53 1.65
C VAL A 200 -10.16 5.47 0.66
N TYR A 201 -9.93 4.23 1.13
CA TYR A 201 -9.26 3.24 0.31
C TYR A 201 -10.20 2.17 -0.27
N MET A 202 -9.96 1.81 -1.53
CA MET A 202 -10.42 0.56 -2.10
C MET A 202 -9.34 -0.49 -1.80
N VAL A 203 -9.54 -1.27 -0.74
CA VAL A 203 -8.52 -2.20 -0.23
C VAL A 203 -8.72 -3.58 -0.83
N GLY A 204 -7.69 -4.09 -1.51
CA GLY A 204 -7.60 -5.47 -1.95
C GLY A 204 -6.69 -6.30 -1.06
N VAL A 205 -6.95 -7.61 -0.98
CA VAL A 205 -6.14 -8.59 -0.25
C VAL A 205 -5.35 -9.44 -1.25
N GLN A 206 -4.06 -9.63 -1.00
CA GLN A 206 -3.17 -10.30 -1.95
C GLN A 206 -3.63 -11.74 -2.25
N ASP A 207 -4.12 -12.45 -1.25
CA ASP A 207 -4.56 -13.83 -1.39
C ASP A 207 -5.90 -13.95 -2.15
N ARG A 208 -6.63 -12.85 -2.25
CA ARG A 208 -7.88 -12.71 -3.00
C ARG A 208 -7.74 -11.73 -4.16
N PHE A 209 -6.55 -11.70 -4.78
CA PHE A 209 -6.23 -10.73 -5.82
C PHE A 209 -7.18 -10.80 -7.02
N ALA A 210 -7.58 -12.01 -7.43
CA ALA A 210 -8.52 -12.18 -8.54
C ALA A 210 -9.90 -11.56 -8.24
N GLU A 211 -10.40 -11.70 -7.02
CA GLU A 211 -11.66 -11.09 -6.59
C GLU A 211 -11.57 -9.56 -6.61
N TYR A 212 -10.46 -9.02 -6.10
CA TYR A 212 -10.21 -7.58 -6.16
C TYR A 212 -10.15 -7.06 -7.60
N LEU A 213 -9.52 -7.80 -8.52
CA LEU A 213 -9.52 -7.46 -9.94
C LEU A 213 -10.94 -7.48 -10.52
N GLY A 214 -11.81 -8.39 -10.10
CA GLY A 214 -13.22 -8.41 -10.48
C GLY A 214 -13.95 -7.12 -10.08
N VAL A 215 -13.69 -6.62 -8.86
CA VAL A 215 -14.24 -5.32 -8.40
C VAL A 215 -13.74 -4.16 -9.27
N LEU A 216 -12.45 -4.13 -9.59
CA LEU A 216 -11.88 -3.08 -10.45
C LEU A 216 -12.41 -3.18 -11.89
N ALA A 217 -12.57 -4.40 -12.42
CA ALA A 217 -13.16 -4.63 -13.73
C ALA A 217 -14.59 -4.10 -13.81
N GLN A 218 -15.40 -4.40 -12.80
CA GLN A 218 -16.79 -3.90 -12.73
C GLN A 218 -16.84 -2.37 -12.61
N ARG A 219 -15.97 -1.78 -11.79
CA ARG A 219 -15.94 -0.33 -11.56
C ARG A 219 -15.43 0.47 -12.74
N TYR A 220 -14.36 0.00 -13.40
CA TYR A 220 -13.64 0.75 -14.42
C TYR A 220 -13.77 0.17 -15.83
N GLY A 221 -14.47 -0.93 -16.02
CA GLY A 221 -14.51 -1.64 -17.29
C GLY A 221 -13.18 -2.26 -17.72
N TRP A 222 -12.27 -2.53 -16.75
CA TRP A 222 -10.94 -3.02 -17.05
C TRP A 222 -10.92 -4.47 -17.50
N GLU A 223 -10.04 -4.78 -18.45
CA GLU A 223 -9.67 -6.16 -18.73
C GLU A 223 -8.78 -6.69 -17.60
N THR A 224 -9.14 -7.86 -17.09
CA THR A 224 -8.37 -8.52 -16.03
C THR A 224 -7.50 -9.63 -16.60
N PHE A 225 -6.33 -9.83 -16.03
CA PHE A 225 -5.47 -10.95 -16.32
C PHE A 225 -4.80 -11.44 -15.03
N GLU A 226 -4.61 -12.74 -14.94
CA GLU A 226 -3.89 -13.29 -13.79
C GLU A 226 -2.44 -12.80 -13.77
N PRO A 227 -2.01 -12.13 -12.71
CA PRO A 227 -0.63 -11.72 -12.58
C PRO A 227 0.24 -12.97 -12.40
N ARG A 228 1.33 -13.05 -13.14
CA ARG A 228 2.34 -14.12 -12.92
C ARG A 228 2.88 -13.98 -11.50
N ASN A 229 2.61 -14.96 -10.66
CA ASN A 229 3.17 -15.05 -9.32
C ASN A 229 4.70 -15.09 -9.41
N LYS A 230 5.36 -14.06 -8.92
CA LYS A 230 6.81 -14.10 -8.71
C LYS A 230 7.06 -14.87 -7.41
N VAL A 231 7.37 -16.13 -7.52
CA VAL A 231 7.92 -16.88 -6.39
C VAL A 231 9.24 -16.22 -5.96
N ASN A 232 9.39 -15.93 -4.68
CA ASN A 232 10.67 -15.46 -4.15
C ASN A 232 11.62 -16.67 -4.05
N PRO A 233 12.61 -16.81 -4.93
CA PRO A 233 13.46 -18.02 -4.98
C PRO A 233 14.37 -18.18 -3.75
N VAL A 234 14.46 -17.14 -2.91
CA VAL A 234 15.32 -17.15 -1.70
C VAL A 234 14.53 -17.51 -0.45
N ARG A 235 13.18 -17.53 -0.51
CA ARG A 235 12.37 -17.97 0.63
C ARG A 235 12.56 -19.49 0.80
N PRO A 236 13.04 -19.96 1.97
CA PRO A 236 13.08 -21.39 2.25
C PRO A 236 11.70 -22.03 2.09
N ALA A 237 11.70 -23.28 1.62
CA ALA A 237 10.46 -24.05 1.51
C ALA A 237 9.95 -24.53 2.89
N GLU A 238 10.80 -24.43 3.92
CA GLU A 238 10.48 -24.80 5.30
C GLU A 238 9.36 -23.95 5.86
N GLU A 239 8.52 -24.57 6.65
CA GLU A 239 7.44 -23.90 7.36
C GLU A 239 8.02 -22.96 8.41
N THR A 240 7.44 -21.76 8.52
CA THR A 240 7.86 -20.78 9.53
C THR A 240 7.55 -21.32 10.94
N PRO A 241 8.53 -21.40 11.85
CA PRO A 241 8.30 -21.87 13.21
C PRO A 241 7.16 -21.14 13.90
N ALA A 242 6.35 -21.86 14.68
CA ALA A 242 5.16 -21.31 15.34
C ALA A 242 5.52 -20.09 16.21
N GLU A 243 6.58 -20.19 17.02
CA GLU A 243 7.05 -19.11 17.90
C GLU A 243 7.44 -17.84 17.11
N LEU A 244 8.09 -17.99 15.96
CA LEU A 244 8.42 -16.86 15.11
C LEU A 244 7.17 -16.25 14.49
N ARG A 245 6.20 -17.10 14.12
CA ARG A 245 4.92 -16.64 13.60
C ARG A 245 4.15 -15.81 14.64
N GLU A 246 4.06 -16.29 15.87
CA GLU A 246 3.44 -15.58 16.99
C GLU A 246 4.15 -14.24 17.27
N THR A 247 5.48 -14.24 17.28
CA THR A 247 6.28 -13.01 17.43
C THR A 247 5.99 -12.00 16.34
N ILE A 248 5.97 -12.42 15.07
CA ILE A 248 5.64 -11.54 13.95
C ILE A 248 4.24 -10.95 14.12
N LEU A 249 3.24 -11.76 14.49
CA LEU A 249 1.86 -11.31 14.69
C LEU A 249 1.77 -10.31 15.84
N ALA A 250 2.48 -10.54 16.95
CA ALA A 250 2.51 -9.61 18.07
C ALA A 250 3.04 -8.23 17.65
N TYR A 251 4.11 -8.15 16.85
CA TYR A 251 4.64 -6.89 16.35
C TYR A 251 3.85 -6.28 15.18
N ASN A 252 2.92 -7.03 14.61
CA ASN A 252 2.06 -6.61 13.49
C ASN A 252 0.56 -6.73 13.85
N TRP A 253 0.22 -6.49 15.13
CA TRP A 253 -1.15 -6.61 15.63
C TRP A 253 -2.15 -5.73 14.87
N LEU A 254 -1.77 -4.48 14.55
CA LEU A 254 -2.63 -3.56 13.80
C LEU A 254 -2.70 -3.94 12.31
N ASP A 255 -1.64 -4.51 11.74
CA ASP A 255 -1.67 -5.07 10.38
C ASP A 255 -2.58 -6.29 10.29
N SER A 256 -2.71 -7.07 11.38
CA SER A 256 -3.66 -8.20 11.46
C SER A 256 -5.10 -7.70 11.41
N GLU A 257 -5.42 -6.64 12.15
CA GLU A 257 -6.73 -6.01 12.10
C GLU A 257 -7.03 -5.38 10.74
N LEU A 258 -6.04 -4.71 10.12
CA LEU A 258 -6.17 -4.21 8.74
C LEU A 258 -6.48 -5.33 7.75
N TYR A 259 -5.81 -6.46 7.86
CA TYR A 259 -6.02 -7.61 6.98
C TYR A 259 -7.42 -8.20 7.15
N GLU A 260 -7.93 -8.29 8.38
CA GLU A 260 -9.31 -8.73 8.65
C GLU A 260 -10.35 -7.76 8.09
N LEU A 261 -10.17 -6.45 8.30
CA LEU A 261 -11.04 -5.42 7.75
C LEU A 261 -11.10 -5.50 6.22
N ALA A 262 -9.94 -5.57 5.58
CA ALA A 262 -9.84 -5.69 4.13
C ALA A 262 -10.51 -6.97 3.60
N THR A 263 -10.35 -8.08 4.31
CA THR A 263 -10.95 -9.38 3.93
C THR A 263 -12.47 -9.33 4.02
N LYS A 264 -13.04 -8.63 4.99
CA LYS A 264 -14.49 -8.42 5.13
C LYS A 264 -15.00 -7.51 4.02
N ALA A 265 -14.32 -6.40 3.73
CA ALA A 265 -14.74 -5.44 2.73
C ALA A 265 -14.85 -6.01 1.30
N ILE A 266 -14.02 -6.99 0.93
CA ILE A 266 -14.13 -7.67 -0.37
C ILE A 266 -15.36 -8.58 -0.45
N LYS A 267 -15.81 -9.14 0.67
CA LYS A 267 -16.99 -10.05 0.69
C LYS A 267 -18.30 -9.32 0.48
N GLU A 268 -18.36 -8.05 0.84
CA GLU A 268 -19.51 -7.19 0.66
C GLU A 268 -19.19 -6.18 -0.44
N PRO A 269 -19.48 -6.47 -1.71
CA PRO A 269 -19.42 -5.42 -2.71
C PRO A 269 -20.42 -4.36 -2.24
N THR A 270 -19.89 -3.21 -1.86
CA THR A 270 -20.71 -2.06 -1.44
C THR A 270 -21.63 -1.67 -2.60
N GLY A 271 -22.75 -2.39 -2.67
CA GLY A 271 -23.93 -1.99 -3.40
C GLY A 271 -24.53 -0.83 -2.66
N SER A 272 -24.49 0.30 -3.26
CA SER A 272 -25.19 1.53 -2.95
C SER A 272 -24.32 2.68 -2.46
N GLY A 273 -24.14 3.66 -3.33
CA GLY A 273 -24.31 5.05 -2.97
C GLY A 273 -23.18 5.72 -2.20
N ARG A 274 -22.03 5.93 -2.84
CA ARG A 274 -21.34 7.20 -2.60
C ARG A 274 -21.90 8.21 -3.61
N THR A 275 -23.05 8.81 -3.23
CA THR A 275 -23.57 10.04 -3.85
C THR A 275 -22.69 11.22 -3.46
#